data_0a770fb861bed3ffe4391c1159730383
#
_entry.id   0a770fb861bed3ffe4391c1159730383
#
_cell.length_a   1.000
_cell.length_b   1.000
_cell.length_c   1.000
_cell.angle_alpha   90.00
_cell.angle_beta   90.00
_cell.angle_gamma   90.00
#
_symmetry.space_group_name_H-M   'P 1'
#
loop_
_entity.id
_entity.type
_entity.pdbx_description
1 polymer ?
#
loop_
_entity_poly.entity_id
_entity_poly.type
_entity_poly.pdbx_seq_one_letter_code
_entity_poly.pdbx_strand_id
1 'polypeptide(L)'
;MSMKVLMVEPDQVPYVTVIGSNLSSMQTAVGGLIQVLYPFEDEEVALVCNEEAKLESLPLNRALFDTETHRLYDIVSGTFFICSAPSDSDSFGSLSDEQIGLYEKQFHCPEFFIRLNGQIQVIRKLPKQDLV
;
A
#
# COMPACT_ATOMS: atom_id res chain seq x y z
N MET A 1 11.18 6.67 17.96
CA MET A 1 10.58 7.64 17.04
C MET A 1 9.39 7.03 16.33
N SER A 2 8.41 7.82 16.00
CA SER A 2 7.19 7.34 15.35
C SER A 2 6.93 8.12 14.06
N MET A 3 6.11 7.53 13.19
CA MET A 3 5.73 8.18 11.94
C MET A 3 4.26 7.92 11.64
N LYS A 4 3.62 8.90 11.02
CA LYS A 4 2.24 8.81 10.59
C LYS A 4 2.20 8.24 9.19
N VAL A 5 1.51 7.11 9.02
CA VAL A 5 1.46 6.36 7.77
C VAL A 5 0.02 6.12 7.35
N LEU A 6 -0.16 5.77 6.09
CA LEU A 6 -1.44 5.29 5.58
C LEU A 6 -1.37 3.77 5.50
N MET A 7 -2.19 3.10 6.29
CA MET A 7 -2.24 1.63 6.34
C MET A 7 -3.32 1.13 5.39
N VAL A 8 -2.97 0.13 4.58
CA VAL A 8 -3.90 -0.47 3.62
C VAL A 8 -3.95 -1.97 3.87
N GLU A 9 -5.09 -2.46 4.34
CA GLU A 9 -5.30 -3.87 4.59
C GLU A 9 -6.22 -4.48 3.54
N PRO A 10 -6.08 -5.78 3.25
CA PRO A 10 -6.97 -6.43 2.29
C PRO A 10 -8.44 -6.27 2.69
N ASP A 11 -9.27 -5.95 1.71
CA ASP A 11 -10.72 -5.83 1.87
C ASP A 11 -11.16 -4.71 2.84
N GLN A 12 -10.28 -3.74 3.09
CA GLN A 12 -10.56 -2.62 4.00
C GLN A 12 -10.26 -1.29 3.32
N VAL A 13 -10.95 -0.24 3.78
CA VAL A 13 -10.63 1.14 3.43
C VAL A 13 -9.32 1.52 4.13
N PRO A 14 -8.43 2.26 3.46
CA PRO A 14 -7.20 2.70 4.11
C PRO A 14 -7.48 3.56 5.35
N TYR A 15 -6.56 3.52 6.29
CA TYR A 15 -6.67 4.36 7.49
C TYR A 15 -5.31 4.89 7.91
N VAL A 16 -5.34 6.06 8.55
CA VAL A 16 -4.14 6.70 9.07
C VAL A 16 -3.83 6.10 10.43
N THR A 17 -2.58 5.77 10.65
CA THR A 17 -2.11 5.30 11.95
C THR A 17 -0.68 5.75 12.18
N VAL A 18 -0.21 5.58 13.41
CA VAL A 18 1.16 5.90 13.80
C VAL A 18 1.86 4.62 14.19
N ILE A 19 3.02 4.39 13.57
CA ILE A 19 3.86 3.22 13.90
C ILE A 19 5.26 3.72 14.22
N GLY A 20 6.06 2.86 14.86
CA GLY A 20 7.47 3.18 15.05
C GLY A 20 8.20 3.22 13.71
N SER A 21 9.22 4.06 13.60
CA SER A 21 10.00 4.19 12.37
C SER A 21 11.17 3.21 12.31
N ASN A 22 11.32 2.33 13.31
CA ASN A 22 12.36 1.32 13.31
C ASN A 22 11.93 0.07 12.53
N LEU A 23 12.89 -0.75 12.16
CA LEU A 23 12.65 -1.95 11.36
C LEU A 23 11.66 -2.91 12.02
N SER A 24 11.80 -3.13 13.32
CA SER A 24 10.92 -4.05 14.05
C SER A 24 9.46 -3.63 13.98
N SER A 25 9.18 -2.33 14.13
CA SER A 25 7.81 -1.82 14.04
C SER A 25 7.24 -1.97 12.64
N MET A 26 8.05 -1.75 11.62
CA MET A 26 7.62 -1.93 10.22
C MET A 26 7.34 -3.40 9.91
N GLN A 27 8.20 -4.29 10.40
CA GLN A 27 7.98 -5.74 10.23
C GLN A 27 6.69 -6.19 10.91
N THR A 28 6.42 -5.68 12.10
CA THR A 28 5.18 -6.00 12.81
C THR A 28 3.97 -5.51 12.00
N ALA A 29 4.05 -4.32 11.43
CA ALA A 29 2.95 -3.73 10.69
C ALA A 29 2.57 -4.57 9.46
N VAL A 30 3.54 -5.15 8.76
CA VAL A 30 3.27 -5.94 7.55
C VAL A 30 3.28 -7.45 7.79
N GLY A 31 3.63 -7.88 8.99
CA GLY A 31 3.59 -9.29 9.37
C GLY A 31 4.79 -10.12 8.93
N GLY A 32 5.94 -9.50 8.67
CA GLY A 32 7.14 -10.22 8.25
C GLY A 32 8.21 -9.29 7.73
N LEU A 33 9.19 -9.86 7.02
CA LEU A 33 10.26 -9.08 6.42
C LEU A 33 9.69 -8.05 5.46
N ILE A 34 10.29 -6.88 5.43
CA ILE A 34 9.78 -5.78 4.59
C ILE A 34 10.42 -5.78 3.21
N GLN A 35 9.61 -5.38 2.24
CA GLN A 35 10.04 -4.99 0.90
C GLN A 35 9.58 -3.55 0.69
N VAL A 36 10.45 -2.73 0.12
CA VAL A 36 10.14 -1.32 -0.15
C VAL A 36 10.01 -1.12 -1.65
N LEU A 37 8.89 -0.53 -2.06
CA LEU A 37 8.61 -0.23 -3.46
C LEU A 37 8.44 1.28 -3.62
N TYR A 38 8.72 1.77 -4.81
CA TYR A 38 8.55 3.18 -5.15
C TYR A 38 7.66 3.30 -6.39
N PRO A 39 6.36 2.96 -6.27
CA PRO A 39 5.47 2.88 -7.42
C PRO A 39 4.80 4.20 -7.79
N PHE A 40 5.12 5.29 -7.09
CA PHE A 40 4.45 6.57 -7.25
C PHE A 40 5.30 7.54 -8.06
N GLU A 41 4.64 8.55 -8.65
CA GLU A 41 5.37 9.62 -9.31
C GLU A 41 6.26 10.38 -8.33
N ASP A 42 5.78 10.57 -7.10
CA ASP A 42 6.58 11.18 -6.05
C ASP A 42 7.61 10.16 -5.56
N GLU A 43 8.86 10.36 -5.92
CA GLU A 43 9.97 9.46 -5.57
C GLU A 43 10.32 9.51 -4.09
N GLU A 44 9.77 10.47 -3.35
CA GLU A 44 9.98 10.58 -1.91
C GLU A 44 8.85 9.95 -1.10
N VAL A 45 8.07 9.10 -1.74
CA VAL A 45 7.02 8.31 -1.08
C VAL A 45 7.28 6.84 -1.36
N ALA A 46 7.24 6.04 -0.29
CA ALA A 46 7.51 4.61 -0.36
C ALA A 46 6.27 3.81 0.02
N LEU A 47 6.15 2.63 -0.57
CA LEU A 47 5.19 1.62 -0.19
C LEU A 47 5.98 0.47 0.45
N VAL A 48 5.63 0.14 1.69
CA VAL A 48 6.30 -0.91 2.45
C VAL A 48 5.35 -2.08 2.63
N CYS A 49 5.76 -3.26 2.17
CA CYS A 49 4.94 -4.46 2.20
C CYS A 49 5.74 -5.65 2.71
N ASN A 50 5.07 -6.79 2.83
CA ASN A 50 5.70 -8.03 3.27
C ASN A 50 6.42 -8.67 2.08
N GLU A 51 7.72 -8.89 2.22
CA GLU A 51 8.56 -9.45 1.16
C GLU A 51 8.12 -10.85 0.74
N GLU A 52 7.59 -11.63 1.68
CA GLU A 52 7.22 -13.03 1.45
C GLU A 52 5.71 -13.25 1.34
N ALA A 53 4.94 -12.17 1.16
CA ALA A 53 3.48 -12.25 1.17
C ALA A 53 2.92 -13.25 0.16
N LYS A 54 3.49 -13.30 -1.04
CA LYS A 54 3.01 -14.21 -2.08
C LYS A 54 3.37 -15.67 -1.76
N LEU A 55 4.54 -15.89 -1.18
CA LEU A 55 4.97 -17.22 -0.75
C LEU A 55 4.11 -17.72 0.40
N GLU A 56 3.68 -16.83 1.28
CA GLU A 56 2.83 -17.17 2.42
C GLU A 56 1.35 -17.20 2.05
N SER A 57 1.03 -16.99 0.78
CA SER A 57 -0.35 -16.97 0.28
C SER A 57 -1.24 -15.97 1.01
N LEU A 58 -0.70 -14.82 1.38
CA LEU A 58 -1.49 -13.75 1.97
C LEU A 58 -2.48 -13.20 0.96
N PRO A 59 -3.63 -12.72 1.41
CA PRO A 59 -4.66 -12.22 0.49
C PRO A 59 -4.14 -11.12 -0.41
N LEU A 60 -4.56 -11.13 -1.68
CA LEU A 60 -4.30 -10.03 -2.59
C LEU A 60 -5.00 -8.77 -2.07
N ASN A 61 -4.33 -7.64 -2.16
CA ASN A 61 -4.80 -6.41 -1.55
C ASN A 61 -5.16 -5.33 -2.58
N ARG A 62 -4.16 -4.78 -3.24
CA ARG A 62 -4.37 -3.69 -4.21
C ARG A 62 -3.46 -3.88 -5.40
N ALA A 63 -3.97 -3.52 -6.58
CA ALA A 63 -3.18 -3.46 -7.80
C ALA A 63 -2.39 -2.16 -7.85
N LEU A 64 -1.20 -2.24 -8.40
CA LEU A 64 -0.37 -1.08 -8.73
C LEU A 64 -0.28 -0.97 -10.25
N PHE A 65 -0.45 0.24 -10.76
CA PHE A 65 -0.41 0.51 -12.18
C PHE A 65 0.76 1.43 -12.51
N ASP A 66 1.37 1.18 -13.66
CA ASP A 66 2.43 2.04 -14.16
C ASP A 66 1.85 3.44 -14.40
N THR A 67 2.54 4.48 -13.92
CA THR A 67 2.03 5.85 -13.96
C THR A 67 1.98 6.43 -15.37
N GLU A 68 2.78 5.91 -16.30
CA GLU A 68 2.82 6.39 -17.68
C GLU A 68 1.91 5.57 -18.59
N THR A 69 2.00 4.24 -18.52
CA THR A 69 1.28 3.35 -19.43
C THR A 69 -0.09 2.92 -18.92
N HIS A 70 -0.36 3.12 -17.62
CA HIS A 70 -1.58 2.67 -16.94
C HIS A 70 -1.77 1.16 -16.99
N ARG A 71 -0.71 0.41 -17.27
CA ARG A 71 -0.75 -1.05 -17.27
C ARG A 71 -0.52 -1.59 -15.87
N LEU A 72 -1.07 -2.77 -15.61
CA LEU A 72 -0.87 -3.45 -14.34
C LEU A 72 0.63 -3.69 -14.14
N TYR A 73 1.16 -3.14 -13.06
CA TYR A 73 2.58 -3.20 -12.71
C TYR A 73 2.83 -4.36 -11.74
N ASP A 74 2.01 -4.47 -10.70
CA ASP A 74 2.12 -5.50 -9.69
C ASP A 74 0.83 -5.55 -8.87
N ILE A 75 0.66 -6.61 -8.11
CA ILE A 75 -0.44 -6.72 -7.13
C ILE A 75 0.21 -6.98 -5.78
N VAL A 76 -0.06 -6.09 -4.83
CA VAL A 76 0.46 -6.24 -3.47
C VAL A 76 -0.41 -7.21 -2.70
N SER A 77 0.21 -8.21 -2.08
CA SER A 77 -0.46 -9.17 -1.22
C SER A 77 -0.22 -8.80 0.24
N GLY A 78 -1.22 -9.01 1.08
CA GLY A 78 -1.12 -8.70 2.51
C GLY A 78 -1.19 -7.21 2.79
N THR A 79 -1.07 -6.88 4.06
CA THR A 79 -1.10 -5.49 4.53
C THR A 79 0.16 -4.74 4.07
N PHE A 80 -0.03 -3.50 3.64
CA PHE A 80 1.08 -2.61 3.35
C PHE A 80 0.79 -1.23 3.91
N PHE A 81 1.82 -0.39 3.97
CA PHE A 81 1.62 1.00 4.36
C PHE A 81 2.42 1.92 3.45
N ILE A 82 2.01 3.18 3.43
CA ILE A 82 2.65 4.23 2.65
C ILE A 82 3.24 5.23 3.61
N CYS A 83 4.49 5.60 3.39
CA CYS A 83 5.21 6.55 4.24
C CYS A 83 6.06 7.48 3.39
N SER A 84 6.60 8.51 4.02
CA SER A 84 7.55 9.40 3.37
C SER A 84 8.93 8.75 3.34
N ALA A 85 9.65 8.96 2.25
CA ALA A 85 11.03 8.49 2.08
C ALA A 85 11.87 9.63 1.51
N PRO A 86 12.16 10.66 2.33
CA PRO A 86 12.89 11.83 1.84
C PRO A 86 14.26 11.45 1.31
N SER A 87 14.64 12.03 0.17
CA SER A 87 15.90 11.73 -0.49
C SER A 87 17.12 12.20 0.31
N ASP A 88 16.92 13.15 1.22
CA ASP A 88 17.99 13.70 2.07
C ASP A 88 18.07 13.04 3.44
N SER A 89 17.40 11.92 3.63
CA SER A 89 17.35 11.20 4.90
C SER A 89 17.52 9.71 4.69
N ASP A 90 18.15 9.04 5.63
CA ASP A 90 18.27 7.59 5.65
C ASP A 90 17.07 6.91 6.32
N SER A 91 16.13 7.70 6.81
CA SER A 91 14.98 7.19 7.56
C SER A 91 13.67 7.52 6.87
N PHE A 92 12.72 6.61 6.96
CA PHE A 92 11.34 6.90 6.56
C PHE A 92 10.72 7.87 7.56
N GLY A 93 9.70 8.57 7.12
CA GLY A 93 9.02 9.56 7.95
C GLY A 93 7.52 9.61 7.70
N SER A 94 6.90 10.54 8.40
CA SER A 94 5.46 10.76 8.32
C SER A 94 5.03 11.31 6.97
N LEU A 95 3.88 10.85 6.49
CA LEU A 95 3.22 11.50 5.36
C LEU A 95 2.67 12.86 5.78
N SER A 96 2.66 13.80 4.87
CA SER A 96 1.93 15.06 5.06
C SER A 96 0.43 14.82 4.89
N ASP A 97 -0.38 15.76 5.35
CA ASP A 97 -1.82 15.67 5.19
C ASP A 97 -2.22 15.64 3.71
N GLU A 98 -1.51 16.38 2.87
CA GLU A 98 -1.73 16.37 1.42
C GLU A 98 -1.44 15.01 0.82
N GLN A 99 -0.32 14.39 1.19
CA GLN A 99 0.03 13.05 0.73
C GLN A 99 -0.98 12.01 1.19
N ILE A 100 -1.42 12.10 2.45
CA ILE A 100 -2.46 11.20 2.97
C ILE A 100 -3.72 11.30 2.14
N GLY A 101 -4.18 12.51 1.84
CA GLY A 101 -5.38 12.70 1.03
C GLY A 101 -5.25 12.10 -0.35
N LEU A 102 -4.08 12.28 -0.98
CA LEU A 102 -3.82 11.77 -2.32
C LEU A 102 -3.85 10.24 -2.36
N TYR A 103 -3.15 9.58 -1.44
CA TYR A 103 -3.03 8.12 -1.46
C TYR A 103 -4.25 7.43 -0.85
N GLU A 104 -4.91 8.06 0.11
CA GLU A 104 -6.18 7.54 0.60
C GLU A 104 -7.19 7.47 -0.55
N LYS A 105 -7.24 8.50 -1.37
CA LYS A 105 -8.13 8.52 -2.54
C LYS A 105 -7.76 7.44 -3.55
N GLN A 106 -6.47 7.25 -3.80
CA GLN A 106 -5.99 6.24 -4.75
C GLN A 106 -6.38 4.83 -4.33
N PHE A 107 -6.25 4.51 -3.05
CA PHE A 107 -6.46 3.16 -2.52
C PHE A 107 -7.78 2.99 -1.76
N HIS A 108 -8.67 3.97 -1.86
CA HIS A 108 -9.92 4.00 -1.09
C HIS A 108 -10.74 2.73 -1.23
N CYS A 109 -10.95 2.28 -2.46
CA CYS A 109 -11.81 1.13 -2.72
C CYS A 109 -11.02 -0.17 -2.58
N PRO A 110 -11.46 -1.09 -1.72
CA PRO A 110 -10.92 -2.45 -1.72
C PRO A 110 -11.07 -3.07 -3.10
N GLU A 111 -10.17 -3.99 -3.43
CA GLU A 111 -10.14 -4.64 -4.74
C GLU A 111 -10.16 -6.14 -4.58
N PHE A 112 -10.77 -6.83 -5.54
CA PHE A 112 -10.60 -8.26 -5.66
C PHE A 112 -10.21 -8.58 -7.11
N PHE A 113 -9.72 -9.79 -7.32
CA PHE A 113 -9.05 -10.14 -8.55
C PHE A 113 -9.62 -11.43 -9.09
N ILE A 114 -9.96 -11.43 -10.39
CA ILE A 114 -10.43 -12.63 -11.06
C ILE A 114 -9.55 -12.87 -12.28
N ARG A 115 -9.42 -14.14 -12.66
CA ARG A 115 -8.70 -14.51 -13.87
C ARG A 115 -9.73 -14.82 -14.96
N LEU A 116 -9.63 -14.11 -16.06
CA LEU A 116 -10.55 -14.25 -17.18
C LEU A 116 -9.73 -14.37 -18.45
N ASN A 117 -9.90 -15.46 -19.19
CA ASN A 117 -9.14 -15.73 -20.42
C ASN A 117 -7.62 -15.59 -20.23
N GLY A 118 -7.11 -16.06 -19.10
CA GLY A 118 -5.70 -16.00 -18.78
C GLY A 118 -5.19 -14.65 -18.30
N GLN A 119 -6.07 -13.66 -18.23
CA GLN A 119 -5.70 -12.32 -17.78
C GLN A 119 -6.35 -12.02 -16.44
N ILE A 120 -5.63 -11.25 -15.62
CA ILE A 120 -6.14 -10.82 -14.33
C ILE A 120 -6.98 -9.56 -14.52
N GLN A 121 -8.20 -9.60 -14.01
CA GLN A 121 -9.09 -8.45 -13.98
C GLN A 121 -9.16 -7.94 -12.55
N VAL A 122 -9.01 -6.62 -12.38
CA VAL A 122 -9.07 -5.95 -11.09
C VAL A 122 -10.47 -5.36 -10.95
N ILE A 123 -11.17 -5.75 -9.90
CA ILE A 123 -12.53 -5.28 -9.64
C ILE A 123 -12.52 -4.46 -8.36
N ARG A 124 -12.89 -3.20 -8.45
CA ARG A 124 -12.99 -2.33 -7.28
C ARG A 124 -14.33 -2.54 -6.60
N LYS A 125 -14.28 -2.69 -5.28
CA LYS A 125 -15.47 -2.83 -4.46
C LYS A 125 -15.84 -1.48 -3.85
N LEU A 126 -17.10 -1.08 -3.97
CA LEU A 126 -17.55 0.11 -3.28
C LEU A 126 -17.63 -0.22 -1.79
N PRO A 127 -16.89 0.50 -0.93
CA PRO A 127 -16.91 0.23 0.51
C PRO A 127 -18.31 0.40 1.10
N LYS A 128 -18.65 -0.40 2.10
CA LYS A 128 -19.97 -0.33 2.76
C LYS A 128 -20.27 1.05 3.30
N GLN A 129 -19.26 1.72 3.81
CA GLN A 129 -19.41 3.08 4.36
C GLN A 129 -19.75 4.13 3.31
N ASP A 130 -19.56 3.82 2.02
CA ASP A 130 -19.89 4.72 0.91
C ASP A 130 -21.29 4.42 0.37
N LEU A 131 -21.94 3.36 0.83
CA LEU A 131 -23.30 3.00 0.44
C LEU A 131 -24.27 3.74 1.34
N VAL A 132 -25.20 4.46 0.72
CA VAL A 132 -26.18 5.27 1.44
C VAL A 132 -27.56 4.64 1.33
#